data_a53b102957b8d2d1d7fc8577a1061c9c
#
_entry.id   a53b102957b8d2d1d7fc8577a1061c9c
#
_cell.length_a   1.000
_cell.length_b   1.000
_cell.length_c   1.000
_cell.angle_alpha   90.00
_cell.angle_beta   90.00
_cell.angle_gamma   90.00
#
_symmetry.space_group_name_H-M   'P 1'
#
loop_
_entity.id
_entity.type
_entity.pdbx_description
1 polymer ?
#
loop_
_entity_poly.entity_id
_entity_poly.type
_entity_poly.pdbx_seq_one_letter_code
_entity_poly.pdbx_strand_id
1 'polypeptide(L)'
;MRFAFAGCDRNLSIFEALVAASWQPVKIFSVPEQEGIAYHGALLACANDHHISLQLDPLRPHDLLALEALACDILVVGSYNYKIPDWNEHLPYAINFHPSPLPIGRGPYPLVNAILHEHRHWAVTCHRIDATYDTGAILAAQTFAIDQFDTHESLNIKIQIAAAQLAAQIGQKFGALWDAASIQSEGDYWPLFSAADRTIDFATSVHQIRLQLQAFGKLECCARVNHQEARVKSGYAWFEPHNLAIGQVAHEYASNIVIACKDGFVVFNDWQFVQD
;
A
#
# COMPACT_ATOMS: atom_id res chain seq x y z
N MET A 1 -1.52 -24.83 11.05
CA MET A 1 -1.31 -23.63 11.91
C MET A 1 -2.63 -22.93 12.14
N ARG A 2 -2.84 -22.40 13.34
CA ARG A 2 -3.98 -21.54 13.68
C ARG A 2 -3.52 -20.09 13.63
N PHE A 3 -4.19 -19.25 12.87
CA PHE A 3 -3.72 -17.88 12.64
C PHE A 3 -4.77 -16.82 12.92
N ALA A 4 -4.33 -15.68 13.44
CA ALA A 4 -5.08 -14.42 13.42
C ALA A 4 -4.60 -13.56 12.25
N PHE A 5 -5.52 -12.86 11.60
CA PHE A 5 -5.20 -11.96 10.50
C PHE A 5 -5.49 -10.52 10.92
N ALA A 6 -4.52 -9.62 10.73
CA ALA A 6 -4.68 -8.19 10.92
C ALA A 6 -4.44 -7.46 9.60
N GLY A 7 -5.52 -6.90 9.01
CA GLY A 7 -5.42 -6.30 7.69
C GLY A 7 -6.73 -5.70 7.18
N CYS A 8 -6.78 -5.43 5.90
CA CYS A 8 -7.96 -4.91 5.22
C CYS A 8 -8.26 -5.70 3.93
N ASP A 9 -9.39 -5.44 3.29
CA ASP A 9 -9.85 -6.13 2.07
C ASP A 9 -8.82 -6.13 0.95
N ARG A 10 -7.92 -5.14 0.89
CA ARG A 10 -6.80 -5.11 -0.06
C ARG A 10 -5.94 -6.36 -0.02
N ASN A 11 -5.75 -6.94 1.17
CA ASN A 11 -4.91 -8.12 1.38
C ASN A 11 -5.71 -9.39 1.71
N LEU A 12 -7.00 -9.42 1.33
CA LEU A 12 -7.84 -10.62 1.44
C LEU A 12 -7.19 -11.84 0.81
N SER A 13 -6.51 -11.65 -0.31
CA SER A 13 -5.81 -12.72 -1.04
C SER A 13 -4.73 -13.44 -0.21
N ILE A 14 -4.13 -12.78 0.79
CA ILE A 14 -3.21 -13.41 1.76
C ILE A 14 -4.00 -14.37 2.65
N PHE A 15 -5.11 -13.89 3.22
CA PHE A 15 -5.98 -14.71 4.08
C PHE A 15 -6.47 -15.96 3.33
N GLU A 16 -7.01 -15.79 2.12
CA GLU A 16 -7.52 -16.88 1.30
C GLU A 16 -6.42 -17.90 0.93
N ALA A 17 -5.22 -17.42 0.57
CA ALA A 17 -4.09 -18.30 0.24
C ALA A 17 -3.62 -19.14 1.44
N LEU A 18 -3.64 -18.57 2.66
CA LEU A 18 -3.30 -19.32 3.88
C LEU A 18 -4.37 -20.35 4.24
N VAL A 19 -5.66 -20.00 4.08
CA VAL A 19 -6.77 -20.96 4.25
C VAL A 19 -6.64 -22.11 3.24
N ALA A 20 -6.35 -21.81 1.97
CA ALA A 20 -6.11 -22.81 0.93
C ALA A 20 -4.90 -23.71 1.25
N ALA A 21 -3.91 -23.21 1.99
CA ALA A 21 -2.79 -23.98 2.52
C ALA A 21 -3.12 -24.76 3.81
N SER A 22 -4.42 -24.89 4.15
CA SER A 22 -4.95 -25.60 5.33
C SER A 22 -4.59 -24.95 6.68
N TRP A 23 -4.32 -23.65 6.69
CA TRP A 23 -4.24 -22.89 7.93
C TRP A 23 -5.65 -22.57 8.43
N GLN A 24 -5.85 -22.58 9.73
CA GLN A 24 -7.15 -22.35 10.37
C GLN A 24 -7.23 -20.93 10.92
N PRO A 25 -8.08 -20.05 10.37
CA PRO A 25 -8.26 -18.72 10.93
C PRO A 25 -8.98 -18.80 12.27
N VAL A 26 -8.58 -17.97 13.23
CA VAL A 26 -9.18 -17.92 14.57
C VAL A 26 -9.76 -16.56 14.92
N LYS A 27 -9.25 -15.49 14.34
CA LYS A 27 -9.74 -14.13 14.55
C LYS A 27 -9.25 -13.21 13.43
N ILE A 28 -10.05 -12.18 13.11
CA ILE A 28 -9.67 -11.10 12.18
C ILE A 28 -9.69 -9.77 12.93
N PHE A 29 -8.64 -8.98 12.74
CA PHE A 29 -8.57 -7.56 13.09
C PHE A 29 -8.54 -6.75 11.79
N SER A 30 -9.36 -5.72 11.70
CA SER A 30 -9.40 -4.85 10.54
C SER A 30 -9.48 -3.39 10.95
N VAL A 31 -9.64 -2.52 9.97
CA VAL A 31 -9.76 -1.09 10.20
C VAL A 31 -11.19 -0.63 9.94
N PRO A 32 -11.70 0.37 10.68
CA PRO A 32 -13.02 0.91 10.43
C PRO A 32 -13.08 1.64 9.10
N GLU A 33 -14.28 1.91 8.64
CA GLU A 33 -14.54 2.77 7.49
C GLU A 33 -13.91 4.15 7.69
N GLN A 34 -13.26 4.66 6.64
CA GLN A 34 -12.69 6.01 6.62
C GLN A 34 -13.14 6.71 5.33
N GLU A 35 -13.60 7.96 5.46
CA GLU A 35 -14.03 8.79 4.32
C GLU A 35 -15.05 8.09 3.38
N GLY A 36 -15.96 7.30 3.94
CA GLY A 36 -16.98 6.55 3.19
C GLY A 36 -16.45 5.31 2.46
N ILE A 37 -15.21 4.90 2.70
CA ILE A 37 -14.63 3.68 2.13
C ILE A 37 -14.60 2.58 3.19
N ALA A 38 -15.35 1.50 2.95
CA ALA A 38 -15.29 0.29 3.76
C ALA A 38 -14.07 -0.56 3.37
N TYR A 39 -13.17 -0.80 4.33
CA TYR A 39 -11.94 -1.57 4.11
C TYR A 39 -12.02 -3.03 4.58
N HIS A 40 -13.20 -3.48 5.02
CA HIS A 40 -13.35 -4.77 5.70
C HIS A 40 -14.60 -5.57 5.28
N GLY A 41 -15.28 -5.19 4.22
CA GLY A 41 -16.51 -5.86 3.80
C GLY A 41 -16.30 -7.31 3.40
N ALA A 42 -15.27 -7.59 2.62
CA ALA A 42 -14.92 -8.94 2.20
C ALA A 42 -14.31 -9.77 3.35
N LEU A 43 -13.49 -9.16 4.21
CA LEU A 43 -13.00 -9.83 5.43
C LEU A 43 -14.14 -10.17 6.41
N LEU A 44 -15.16 -9.32 6.50
CA LEU A 44 -16.34 -9.60 7.31
C LEU A 44 -17.12 -10.81 6.78
N ALA A 45 -17.27 -10.92 5.46
CA ALA A 45 -17.87 -12.11 4.84
C ALA A 45 -17.06 -13.38 5.18
N CYS A 46 -15.73 -13.34 5.04
CA CYS A 46 -14.86 -14.44 5.42
C CYS A 46 -14.96 -14.77 6.92
N ALA A 47 -15.07 -13.77 7.81
CA ALA A 47 -15.24 -14.01 9.24
C ALA A 47 -16.53 -14.79 9.52
N ASN A 48 -17.63 -14.43 8.84
CA ASN A 48 -18.91 -15.14 8.95
C ASN A 48 -18.82 -16.58 8.42
N ASP A 49 -18.20 -16.79 7.27
CA ASP A 49 -18.06 -18.11 6.65
C ASP A 49 -17.22 -19.07 7.51
N HIS A 50 -16.21 -18.56 8.20
CA HIS A 50 -15.36 -19.32 9.10
C HIS A 50 -15.84 -19.33 10.57
N HIS A 51 -16.96 -18.67 10.88
CA HIS A 51 -17.52 -18.53 12.23
C HIS A 51 -16.52 -17.97 13.26
N ILE A 52 -15.73 -16.97 12.83
CA ILE A 52 -14.76 -16.27 13.68
C ILE A 52 -15.14 -14.80 13.85
N SER A 53 -14.64 -14.18 14.91
CA SER A 53 -14.91 -12.76 15.16
C SER A 53 -14.03 -11.85 14.32
N LEU A 54 -14.60 -10.71 13.87
CA LEU A 54 -13.88 -9.58 13.29
C LEU A 54 -13.94 -8.40 14.28
N GLN A 55 -12.79 -7.76 14.54
CA GLN A 55 -12.64 -6.62 15.41
C GLN A 55 -12.13 -5.41 14.61
N LEU A 56 -12.78 -4.26 14.75
CA LEU A 56 -12.38 -3.00 14.09
C LEU A 56 -11.56 -2.09 15.00
N ASP A 57 -11.62 -2.29 16.31
CA ASP A 57 -10.76 -1.59 17.25
C ASP A 57 -9.30 -2.05 17.12
N PRO A 58 -8.32 -1.17 17.39
CA PRO A 58 -6.91 -1.53 17.36
C PRO A 58 -6.62 -2.77 18.23
N LEU A 59 -5.77 -3.66 17.72
CA LEU A 59 -5.26 -4.79 18.49
C LEU A 59 -4.51 -4.29 19.73
N ARG A 60 -4.92 -4.76 20.91
CA ARG A 60 -4.44 -4.34 22.22
C ARG A 60 -3.74 -5.52 22.93
N PRO A 61 -2.94 -5.29 23.99
CA PRO A 61 -2.30 -6.38 24.75
C PRO A 61 -3.27 -7.45 25.26
N HIS A 62 -4.49 -7.07 25.69
CA HIS A 62 -5.49 -8.05 26.14
C HIS A 62 -6.02 -8.95 24.99
N ASP A 63 -5.95 -8.49 23.74
CA ASP A 63 -6.32 -9.33 22.59
C ASP A 63 -5.28 -10.42 22.36
N LEU A 64 -3.99 -10.18 22.67
CA LEU A 64 -2.95 -11.19 22.58
C LEU A 64 -3.21 -12.34 23.57
N LEU A 65 -3.67 -12.03 24.79
CA LEU A 65 -4.12 -13.04 25.75
C LEU A 65 -5.33 -13.84 25.22
N ALA A 66 -6.26 -13.17 24.54
CA ALA A 66 -7.39 -13.83 23.91
C ALA A 66 -6.96 -14.73 22.74
N LEU A 67 -5.95 -14.35 21.97
CA LEU A 67 -5.37 -15.19 20.91
C LEU A 67 -4.66 -16.42 21.47
N GLU A 68 -3.95 -16.27 22.58
CA GLU A 68 -3.35 -17.40 23.30
C GLU A 68 -4.42 -18.40 23.76
N ALA A 69 -5.53 -17.91 24.36
CA ALA A 69 -6.66 -18.75 24.76
C ALA A 69 -7.34 -19.45 23.58
N LEU A 70 -7.26 -18.88 22.37
CA LEU A 70 -7.72 -19.49 21.12
C LEU A 70 -6.70 -20.46 20.52
N ALA A 71 -5.58 -20.76 21.21
CA ALA A 71 -4.46 -21.54 20.68
C ALA A 71 -3.99 -21.03 19.30
N CYS A 72 -3.86 -19.71 19.16
CA CYS A 72 -3.32 -19.07 17.97
C CYS A 72 -1.82 -19.27 17.88
N ASP A 73 -1.33 -19.81 16.77
CA ASP A 73 0.10 -20.05 16.56
C ASP A 73 0.79 -18.80 16.00
N ILE A 74 0.09 -18.01 15.19
CA ILE A 74 0.72 -16.93 14.42
C ILE A 74 -0.24 -15.75 14.17
N LEU A 75 0.30 -14.54 14.32
CA LEU A 75 -0.30 -13.30 13.82
C LEU A 75 0.23 -12.99 12.42
N VAL A 76 -0.66 -12.88 11.46
CA VAL A 76 -0.35 -12.49 10.08
C VAL A 76 -0.87 -11.08 9.83
N VAL A 77 0.02 -10.18 9.42
CA VAL A 77 -0.30 -8.77 9.17
C VAL A 77 -0.17 -8.44 7.69
N GLY A 78 -1.13 -7.67 7.17
CA GLY A 78 -1.08 -7.15 5.80
C GLY A 78 -1.93 -5.89 5.68
N SER A 79 -1.30 -4.73 5.53
CA SER A 79 -1.96 -3.41 5.46
C SER A 79 -2.84 -3.12 6.69
N TYR A 80 -2.28 -3.25 7.87
CA TYR A 80 -2.92 -2.91 9.14
C TYR A 80 -2.33 -1.62 9.70
N ASN A 81 -3.17 -0.59 9.89
CA ASN A 81 -2.71 0.78 10.16
C ASN A 81 -2.31 1.05 11.62
N TYR A 82 -2.48 0.06 12.50
CA TYR A 82 -2.15 0.21 13.93
C TYR A 82 -0.87 -0.54 14.27
N LYS A 83 -0.12 0.02 15.23
CA LYS A 83 1.07 -0.66 15.76
C LYS A 83 0.64 -1.95 16.46
N ILE A 84 1.31 -3.05 16.15
CA ILE A 84 1.14 -4.32 16.85
C ILE A 84 1.82 -4.17 18.23
N PRO A 85 1.13 -4.49 19.35
CA PRO A 85 1.76 -4.54 20.66
C PRO A 85 2.80 -5.66 20.72
N ASP A 86 3.62 -5.68 21.79
CA ASP A 86 4.60 -6.75 21.98
C ASP A 86 3.88 -8.10 22.10
N TRP A 87 4.15 -8.96 21.13
CA TRP A 87 3.47 -10.24 20.95
C TRP A 87 4.30 -11.44 21.43
N ASN A 88 5.60 -11.24 21.68
CA ASN A 88 6.57 -12.33 21.88
C ASN A 88 6.26 -13.25 23.06
N GLU A 89 5.59 -12.73 24.13
CA GLU A 89 5.22 -13.53 25.29
C GLU A 89 3.93 -14.35 25.09
N HIS A 90 3.15 -14.05 24.01
CA HIS A 90 1.81 -14.61 23.82
C HIS A 90 1.68 -15.50 22.60
N LEU A 91 2.48 -15.26 21.57
CA LEU A 91 2.39 -15.97 20.29
C LEU A 91 3.77 -16.53 19.89
N PRO A 92 3.83 -17.75 19.36
CA PRO A 92 5.06 -18.30 18.79
C PRO A 92 5.61 -17.51 17.62
N TYR A 93 4.72 -16.92 16.80
CA TYR A 93 5.10 -16.29 15.55
C TYR A 93 4.27 -15.02 15.26
N ALA A 94 4.91 -14.03 14.59
CA ALA A 94 4.23 -12.92 13.97
C ALA A 94 4.96 -12.48 12.69
N ILE A 95 4.23 -12.31 11.60
CA ILE A 95 4.77 -11.92 10.28
C ILE A 95 3.97 -10.79 9.68
N ASN A 96 4.65 -9.99 8.86
CA ASN A 96 4.03 -8.94 8.06
C ASN A 96 4.35 -9.13 6.58
N PHE A 97 3.36 -8.88 5.73
CA PHE A 97 3.51 -8.78 4.27
C PHE A 97 3.64 -7.29 3.91
N HIS A 98 4.88 -6.85 3.71
CA HIS A 98 5.19 -5.46 3.40
C HIS A 98 5.29 -5.25 1.88
N PRO A 99 4.64 -4.21 1.30
CA PRO A 99 4.58 -4.01 -0.15
C PRO A 99 5.84 -3.33 -0.72
N SER A 100 7.03 -3.82 -0.34
CA SER A 100 8.31 -3.35 -0.87
C SER A 100 9.37 -4.46 -0.88
N PRO A 101 10.45 -4.30 -1.67
CA PRO A 101 11.62 -5.20 -1.64
C PRO A 101 12.54 -4.88 -0.45
N LEU A 102 12.12 -5.18 0.78
CA LEU A 102 12.94 -4.92 1.97
C LEU A 102 14.39 -5.39 1.79
N PRO A 103 15.37 -4.59 2.25
CA PRO A 103 15.26 -3.45 3.18
C PRO A 103 14.94 -2.10 2.52
N ILE A 104 14.69 -2.03 1.22
CA ILE A 104 14.31 -0.80 0.50
C ILE A 104 12.84 -0.51 0.77
N GLY A 105 12.50 0.74 1.05
CA GLY A 105 11.12 1.21 1.16
C GLY A 105 10.41 0.73 2.42
N ARG A 106 11.08 0.67 3.57
CA ARG A 106 10.43 0.57 4.88
C ARG A 106 9.52 1.77 5.11
N GLY A 107 8.44 1.60 5.85
CA GLY A 107 7.51 2.67 6.17
C GLY A 107 6.23 2.67 5.30
N PRO A 108 5.36 3.68 5.47
CA PRO A 108 4.06 3.73 4.81
C PRO A 108 4.18 4.10 3.32
N TYR A 109 3.22 3.64 2.51
CA TYR A 109 3.04 4.01 1.10
C TYR A 109 4.28 3.85 0.18
N PRO A 110 5.04 2.75 0.24
CA PRO A 110 6.26 2.60 -0.55
C PRO A 110 6.01 2.60 -2.08
N LEU A 111 4.78 2.33 -2.55
CA LEU A 111 4.45 2.34 -3.97
C LEU A 111 4.53 3.73 -4.61
N VAL A 112 4.22 4.79 -3.85
CA VAL A 112 4.38 6.17 -4.32
C VAL A 112 5.83 6.42 -4.73
N ASN A 113 6.75 6.10 -3.81
CA ASN A 113 8.18 6.27 -4.07
C ASN A 113 8.72 5.31 -5.14
N ALA A 114 8.14 4.10 -5.25
CA ALA A 114 8.52 3.16 -6.31
C ALA A 114 8.31 3.78 -7.71
N ILE A 115 7.22 4.53 -7.91
CA ILE A 115 6.94 5.23 -9.16
C ILE A 115 7.80 6.48 -9.29
N LEU A 116 7.84 7.34 -8.26
CA LEU A 116 8.60 8.61 -8.30
C LEU A 116 10.09 8.39 -8.54
N HIS A 117 10.68 7.30 -8.05
CA HIS A 117 12.08 6.92 -8.26
C HIS A 117 12.28 6.00 -9.46
N GLU A 118 11.24 5.77 -10.28
CA GLU A 118 11.28 4.97 -11.51
C GLU A 118 11.87 3.57 -11.33
N HIS A 119 11.55 2.90 -10.23
CA HIS A 119 11.96 1.50 -10.04
C HIS A 119 11.39 0.62 -11.13
N ARG A 120 12.21 -0.29 -11.68
CA ARG A 120 11.81 -1.23 -12.76
C ARG A 120 11.29 -2.56 -12.24
N HIS A 121 11.62 -2.88 -11.00
CA HIS A 121 11.17 -4.09 -10.32
C HIS A 121 10.76 -3.72 -8.91
N TRP A 122 9.76 -4.41 -8.41
CA TRP A 122 9.26 -4.24 -7.05
C TRP A 122 8.95 -5.59 -6.43
N ALA A 123 8.57 -5.62 -5.15
CA ALA A 123 8.25 -6.87 -4.46
C ALA A 123 7.23 -6.68 -3.36
N VAL A 124 6.67 -7.80 -2.92
CA VAL A 124 6.11 -7.98 -1.58
C VAL A 124 7.10 -8.82 -0.78
N THR A 125 7.42 -8.39 0.42
CA THR A 125 8.31 -9.11 1.34
C THR A 125 7.53 -9.58 2.56
N CYS A 126 7.62 -10.89 2.88
CA CYS A 126 7.17 -11.44 4.14
C CYS A 126 8.34 -11.45 5.13
N HIS A 127 8.19 -10.78 6.26
CA HIS A 127 9.21 -10.66 7.29
C HIS A 127 8.63 -10.87 8.69
N ARG A 128 9.46 -11.19 9.68
CA ARG A 128 9.08 -11.22 11.09
C ARG A 128 8.67 -9.84 11.56
N ILE A 129 7.71 -9.76 12.45
CA ILE A 129 7.40 -8.50 13.14
C ILE A 129 8.42 -8.31 14.26
N ASP A 130 9.04 -7.14 14.29
CA ASP A 130 10.04 -6.73 15.26
C ASP A 130 9.58 -5.45 16.00
N ALA A 131 10.35 -4.99 16.98
CA ALA A 131 10.06 -3.78 17.75
C ALA A 131 10.02 -2.51 16.88
N THR A 132 10.81 -2.49 15.79
CA THR A 132 10.88 -1.40 14.82
C THR A 132 10.12 -1.78 13.55
N TYR A 133 9.46 -0.81 12.93
CA TYR A 133 8.69 -1.05 11.71
C TYR A 133 9.58 -1.57 10.57
N ASP A 134 9.13 -2.66 9.95
CA ASP A 134 9.65 -3.26 8.73
C ASP A 134 11.14 -3.69 8.79
N THR A 135 11.70 -3.93 10.00
CA THR A 135 13.12 -4.30 10.20
C THR A 135 13.37 -5.78 10.49
N GLY A 136 12.34 -6.55 10.77
CA GLY A 136 12.47 -7.95 11.13
C GLY A 136 13.02 -8.85 10.02
N ALA A 137 13.55 -10.00 10.39
CA ALA A 137 14.19 -10.93 9.46
C ALA A 137 13.24 -11.36 8.31
N ILE A 138 13.75 -11.37 7.08
CA ILE A 138 13.00 -11.69 5.86
C ILE A 138 12.86 -13.21 5.71
N LEU A 139 11.62 -13.70 5.57
CA LEU A 139 11.32 -15.09 5.28
C LEU A 139 11.39 -15.38 3.78
N ALA A 140 10.77 -14.54 2.98
CA ALA A 140 10.74 -14.65 1.53
C ALA A 140 10.23 -13.34 0.91
N ALA A 141 10.44 -13.18 -0.41
CA ALA A 141 9.90 -12.08 -1.19
C ALA A 141 9.41 -12.58 -2.55
N GLN A 142 8.34 -11.95 -3.07
CA GLN A 142 7.82 -12.18 -4.41
C GLN A 142 8.00 -10.92 -5.25
N THR A 143 8.79 -10.99 -6.30
CA THR A 143 9.11 -9.87 -7.19
C THR A 143 8.17 -9.79 -8.38
N PHE A 144 8.00 -8.58 -8.93
CA PHE A 144 7.30 -8.32 -10.19
C PHE A 144 7.90 -7.09 -10.90
N ALA A 145 7.62 -6.95 -12.20
CA ALA A 145 8.09 -5.81 -12.98
C ALA A 145 7.15 -4.61 -12.83
N ILE A 146 7.74 -3.40 -12.81
CA ILE A 146 7.04 -2.13 -12.97
C ILE A 146 7.22 -1.66 -14.41
N ASP A 147 6.10 -1.38 -15.09
CA ASP A 147 6.09 -0.77 -16.42
C ASP A 147 6.03 0.76 -16.31
N GLN A 148 6.49 1.46 -17.34
CA GLN A 148 6.48 2.94 -17.39
C GLN A 148 5.08 3.56 -17.37
N PHE A 149 4.04 2.76 -17.60
CA PHE A 149 2.63 3.19 -17.57
C PHE A 149 1.91 2.76 -16.28
N ASP A 150 2.61 2.07 -15.38
CA ASP A 150 2.01 1.69 -14.10
C ASP A 150 1.63 2.92 -13.29
N THR A 151 0.50 2.83 -12.64
CA THR A 151 -0.02 3.79 -11.67
C THR A 151 -0.03 3.19 -10.28
N HIS A 152 -0.30 4.00 -9.28
CA HIS A 152 -0.50 3.52 -7.92
C HIS A 152 -1.57 2.42 -7.86
N GLU A 153 -2.65 2.55 -8.63
CA GLU A 153 -3.75 1.58 -8.69
C GLU A 153 -3.30 0.26 -9.33
N SER A 154 -2.60 0.30 -10.46
CA SER A 154 -2.11 -0.92 -11.12
C SER A 154 -1.06 -1.64 -10.27
N LEU A 155 -0.17 -0.89 -9.59
CA LEU A 155 0.78 -1.48 -8.66
C LEU A 155 0.09 -2.12 -7.45
N ASN A 156 -0.98 -1.52 -6.92
CA ASN A 156 -1.77 -2.15 -5.86
C ASN A 156 -2.32 -3.52 -6.29
N ILE A 157 -2.77 -3.67 -7.55
CA ILE A 157 -3.23 -4.97 -8.06
C ILE A 157 -2.05 -5.96 -8.20
N LYS A 158 -0.91 -5.51 -8.71
CA LYS A 158 0.30 -6.35 -8.81
C LYS A 158 0.78 -6.82 -7.43
N ILE A 159 0.72 -5.94 -6.40
CA ILE A 159 0.99 -6.29 -5.00
C ILE A 159 0.05 -7.38 -4.50
N GLN A 160 -1.25 -7.27 -4.75
CA GLN A 160 -2.22 -8.28 -4.30
C GLN A 160 -1.94 -9.65 -4.93
N ILE A 161 -1.63 -9.69 -6.23
CA ILE A 161 -1.26 -10.92 -6.93
C ILE A 161 0.03 -11.52 -6.33
N ALA A 162 1.07 -10.70 -6.17
CA ALA A 162 2.34 -11.13 -5.61
C ALA A 162 2.19 -11.59 -4.13
N ALA A 163 1.38 -10.89 -3.35
CA ALA A 163 1.09 -11.23 -1.96
C ALA A 163 0.38 -12.59 -1.84
N ALA A 164 -0.59 -12.88 -2.71
CA ALA A 164 -1.26 -14.19 -2.75
C ALA A 164 -0.27 -15.33 -3.07
N GLN A 165 0.61 -15.13 -4.06
CA GLN A 165 1.64 -16.10 -4.42
C GLN A 165 2.62 -16.35 -3.27
N LEU A 166 3.09 -15.26 -2.64
CA LEU A 166 3.98 -15.34 -1.49
C LEU A 166 3.30 -16.01 -0.29
N ALA A 167 2.04 -15.69 -0.01
CA ALA A 167 1.28 -16.30 1.08
C ALA A 167 1.07 -17.81 0.86
N ALA A 168 0.82 -18.25 -0.37
CA ALA A 168 0.75 -19.66 -0.70
C ALA A 168 2.10 -20.38 -0.45
N GLN A 169 3.23 -19.77 -0.78
CA GLN A 169 4.56 -20.28 -0.47
C GLN A 169 4.81 -20.35 1.05
N ILE A 170 4.49 -19.27 1.77
CA ILE A 170 4.58 -19.20 3.23
C ILE A 170 3.72 -20.28 3.87
N GLY A 171 2.48 -20.43 3.46
CA GLY A 171 1.55 -21.43 3.97
C GLY A 171 2.07 -22.86 3.87
N GLN A 172 2.75 -23.18 2.75
CA GLN A 172 3.30 -24.53 2.49
C GLN A 172 4.64 -24.80 3.17
N LYS A 173 5.48 -23.78 3.39
CA LYS A 173 6.89 -23.95 3.79
C LYS A 173 7.27 -23.15 5.03
N PHE A 174 6.30 -22.71 5.82
CA PHE A 174 6.50 -21.75 6.92
C PHE A 174 7.69 -22.08 7.83
N GLY A 175 7.73 -23.29 8.40
CA GLY A 175 8.78 -23.67 9.35
C GLY A 175 10.19 -23.53 8.75
N ALA A 176 10.40 -24.06 7.55
CA ALA A 176 11.69 -23.95 6.88
C ALA A 176 12.06 -22.50 6.53
N LEU A 177 11.09 -21.68 6.11
CA LEU A 177 11.30 -20.27 5.80
C LEU A 177 11.55 -19.43 7.07
N TRP A 178 10.87 -19.78 8.16
CA TRP A 178 11.10 -19.15 9.45
C TRP A 178 12.53 -19.42 9.96
N ASP A 179 12.97 -20.67 9.94
CA ASP A 179 14.30 -21.05 10.42
C ASP A 179 15.43 -20.48 9.55
N ALA A 180 15.18 -20.33 8.24
CA ALA A 180 16.13 -19.78 7.29
C ALA A 180 16.02 -18.25 7.11
N ALA A 181 15.17 -17.57 7.90
CA ALA A 181 14.95 -16.14 7.74
C ALA A 181 16.25 -15.33 7.90
N SER A 182 16.48 -14.40 6.96
CA SER A 182 17.70 -13.60 6.89
C SER A 182 17.51 -12.23 7.55
N ILE A 183 18.48 -11.85 8.38
CA ILE A 183 18.53 -10.51 8.98
C ILE A 183 18.69 -9.48 7.86
N GLN A 184 17.94 -8.40 7.95
CA GLN A 184 18.03 -7.30 7.01
C GLN A 184 19.33 -6.51 7.21
N SER A 185 19.92 -6.05 6.11
CA SER A 185 20.96 -5.00 6.13
C SER A 185 20.36 -3.64 6.49
N GLU A 186 21.19 -2.62 6.61
CA GLU A 186 20.71 -1.23 6.61
C GLU A 186 19.82 -0.97 5.40
N GLY A 187 18.82 -0.13 5.57
CA GLY A 187 17.85 0.19 4.52
C GLY A 187 17.13 1.50 4.79
N ASP A 188 16.49 2.02 3.76
CA ASP A 188 15.83 3.32 3.79
C ASP A 188 14.45 3.21 4.42
N TYR A 189 14.16 4.16 5.33
CA TYR A 189 12.79 4.39 5.81
C TYR A 189 12.18 5.56 5.04
N TRP A 190 11.08 5.31 4.37
CA TRP A 190 10.34 6.32 3.63
C TRP A 190 9.15 6.81 4.46
N PRO A 191 9.20 8.06 4.93
CA PRO A 191 8.13 8.63 5.75
C PRO A 191 6.86 8.83 4.92
N LEU A 192 5.76 9.13 5.62
CA LEU A 192 4.53 9.54 4.97
C LEU A 192 4.80 10.82 4.15
N PHE A 193 4.30 10.85 2.92
CA PHE A 193 4.40 12.03 2.06
C PHE A 193 3.61 13.22 2.62
N SER A 194 4.14 14.42 2.39
CA SER A 194 3.52 15.68 2.78
C SER A 194 2.58 16.22 1.68
N ALA A 195 1.87 17.31 2.00
CA ALA A 195 1.11 18.04 0.99
C ALA A 195 2.00 18.60 -0.13
N ALA A 196 3.24 19.01 0.21
CA ALA A 196 4.20 19.51 -0.78
C ALA A 196 4.60 18.44 -1.80
N ASP A 197 4.80 17.20 -1.37
CA ASP A 197 5.16 16.08 -2.24
C ASP A 197 4.07 15.78 -3.29
N ARG A 198 2.82 16.09 -2.98
CA ARG A 198 1.66 15.91 -3.86
C ARG A 198 1.35 17.11 -4.73
N THR A 199 1.98 18.26 -4.47
CA THR A 199 1.68 19.50 -5.21
C THR A 199 2.38 19.50 -6.54
N ILE A 200 1.60 19.61 -7.62
CA ILE A 200 2.11 19.72 -8.99
C ILE A 200 2.67 21.13 -9.19
N ASP A 201 3.95 21.21 -9.53
CA ASP A 201 4.61 22.41 -9.98
C ASP A 201 4.74 22.40 -11.50
N PHE A 202 3.99 23.25 -12.17
CA PHE A 202 4.03 23.36 -13.63
C PHE A 202 5.38 23.86 -14.20
N ALA A 203 6.27 24.37 -13.33
CA ALA A 203 7.63 24.73 -13.71
C ALA A 203 8.58 23.53 -13.81
N THR A 204 8.14 22.34 -13.42
CA THR A 204 8.87 21.07 -13.62
C THR A 204 8.60 20.49 -15.01
N SER A 205 9.32 19.43 -15.38
CA SER A 205 9.10 18.76 -16.67
C SER A 205 7.79 17.97 -16.69
N VAL A 206 7.19 17.82 -17.87
CA VAL A 206 6.01 16.96 -18.05
C VAL A 206 6.28 15.51 -17.61
N HIS A 207 7.52 15.05 -17.71
CA HIS A 207 7.92 13.74 -17.20
C HIS A 207 7.72 13.62 -15.69
N GLN A 208 8.18 14.62 -14.92
CA GLN A 208 8.01 14.65 -13.46
C GLN A 208 6.54 14.79 -13.06
N ILE A 209 5.77 15.64 -13.76
CA ILE A 209 4.32 15.78 -13.53
C ILE A 209 3.61 14.45 -13.80
N ARG A 210 3.97 13.76 -14.89
CA ARG A 210 3.41 12.43 -15.19
C ARG A 210 3.69 11.44 -14.08
N LEU A 211 4.92 11.39 -13.58
CA LEU A 211 5.27 10.49 -12.46
C LEU A 211 4.47 10.82 -11.19
N GLN A 212 4.25 12.09 -10.86
CA GLN A 212 3.39 12.48 -9.74
C GLN A 212 1.95 12.00 -9.93
N LEU A 213 1.34 12.25 -11.11
CA LEU A 213 -0.02 11.78 -11.41
C LEU A 213 -0.14 10.26 -11.32
N GLN A 214 0.85 9.51 -11.81
CA GLN A 214 0.89 8.05 -11.71
C GLN A 214 1.09 7.57 -10.26
N ALA A 215 1.96 8.22 -9.50
CA ALA A 215 2.32 7.82 -8.15
C ALA A 215 1.20 8.05 -7.13
N PHE A 216 0.50 9.18 -7.26
CA PHE A 216 -0.54 9.54 -6.29
C PHE A 216 -1.93 9.05 -6.70
N GLY A 217 -2.33 9.13 -7.98
CA GLY A 217 -3.61 8.62 -8.45
C GLY A 217 -4.78 9.01 -7.53
N LYS A 218 -5.52 8.04 -7.02
CA LYS A 218 -6.63 8.25 -6.08
C LYS A 218 -6.25 8.82 -4.72
N LEU A 219 -4.94 8.86 -4.38
CA LEU A 219 -4.46 9.57 -3.18
C LEU A 219 -4.46 11.10 -3.38
N GLU A 220 -4.76 11.54 -4.59
CA GLU A 220 -4.88 12.92 -5.07
C GLU A 220 -3.58 13.71 -5.06
N CYS A 221 -3.28 14.32 -6.21
CA CYS A 221 -2.37 15.45 -6.30
C CYS A 221 -3.10 16.76 -5.96
N CYS A 222 -2.33 17.79 -5.62
CA CYS A 222 -2.81 19.17 -5.51
C CYS A 222 -2.22 19.98 -6.65
N ALA A 223 -2.98 20.94 -7.18
CA ALA A 223 -2.49 21.89 -8.15
C ALA A 223 -3.10 23.26 -7.91
N ARG A 224 -2.45 24.34 -8.33
CA ARG A 224 -3.02 25.68 -8.31
C ARG A 224 -3.32 26.13 -9.72
N VAL A 225 -4.61 26.21 -10.06
CA VAL A 225 -5.11 26.59 -11.37
C VAL A 225 -5.90 27.88 -11.24
N ASN A 226 -5.55 28.93 -12.00
CA ASN A 226 -6.21 30.24 -11.93
C ASN A 226 -6.37 30.78 -10.49
N HIS A 227 -5.32 30.63 -9.65
CA HIS A 227 -5.28 31.02 -8.23
C HIS A 227 -6.16 30.19 -7.29
N GLN A 228 -6.88 29.19 -7.77
CA GLN A 228 -7.68 28.26 -6.96
C GLN A 228 -6.94 26.93 -6.76
N GLU A 229 -7.12 26.31 -5.60
CA GLU A 229 -6.61 24.97 -5.33
C GLU A 229 -7.50 23.93 -6.00
N ALA A 230 -6.88 22.97 -6.68
CA ALA A 230 -7.53 21.83 -7.30
C ALA A 230 -6.99 20.53 -6.72
N ARG A 231 -7.89 19.54 -6.54
CA ARG A 231 -7.56 18.14 -6.27
C ARG A 231 -7.63 17.36 -7.56
N VAL A 232 -6.58 16.61 -7.86
CA VAL A 232 -6.43 15.88 -9.12
C VAL A 232 -6.20 14.40 -8.85
N LYS A 233 -7.09 13.55 -9.34
CA LYS A 233 -7.04 12.09 -9.22
C LYS A 233 -6.47 11.42 -10.46
N SER A 234 -6.62 12.04 -11.63
CA SER A 234 -6.18 11.46 -12.87
C SER A 234 -5.85 12.53 -13.91
N GLY A 235 -4.85 12.24 -14.71
CA GLY A 235 -4.40 13.09 -15.79
C GLY A 235 -3.28 12.43 -16.58
N TYR A 236 -2.87 13.11 -17.65
CA TYR A 236 -1.72 12.72 -18.46
C TYR A 236 -0.97 13.95 -18.96
N ALA A 237 0.27 13.78 -19.38
CA ALA A 237 1.10 14.87 -19.86
C ALA A 237 1.90 14.43 -21.08
N TRP A 238 2.23 15.39 -21.97
CA TRP A 238 3.06 15.15 -23.12
C TRP A 238 4.01 16.30 -23.39
N PHE A 239 5.15 15.99 -23.95
CA PHE A 239 6.14 16.96 -24.41
C PHE A 239 5.67 17.64 -25.69
N GLU A 240 5.61 18.97 -25.67
CA GLU A 240 5.32 19.81 -26.84
C GLU A 240 5.82 21.23 -26.59
N PRO A 241 6.82 21.73 -27.34
CA PRO A 241 7.29 23.13 -27.21
C PRO A 241 6.18 24.12 -27.45
N HIS A 242 6.07 25.13 -26.61
CA HIS A 242 5.06 26.20 -26.72
C HIS A 242 5.60 27.52 -26.19
N ASN A 243 4.86 28.62 -26.43
CA ASN A 243 5.17 29.99 -25.99
C ASN A 243 4.16 30.51 -24.94
N LEU A 244 3.34 29.65 -24.34
CA LEU A 244 2.39 30.03 -23.31
C LEU A 244 3.12 30.22 -21.97
N ALA A 245 2.55 31.05 -21.09
CA ALA A 245 3.07 31.18 -19.73
C ALA A 245 2.89 29.89 -18.97
N ILE A 246 3.87 29.50 -18.13
CA ILE A 246 3.79 28.32 -17.27
C ILE A 246 2.60 28.47 -16.32
N GLY A 247 1.77 27.41 -16.23
CA GLY A 247 0.54 27.39 -15.43
C GLY A 247 -0.67 28.03 -16.14
N GLN A 248 -0.50 28.57 -17.36
CA GLN A 248 -1.61 29.09 -18.14
C GLN A 248 -2.51 27.95 -18.61
N VAL A 249 -3.82 28.11 -18.42
CA VAL A 249 -4.81 27.22 -19.03
C VAL A 249 -4.79 27.45 -20.55
N ALA A 250 -4.42 26.41 -21.29
CA ALA A 250 -4.34 26.45 -22.75
C ALA A 250 -5.67 26.06 -23.39
N HIS A 251 -6.45 25.18 -22.77
CA HIS A 251 -7.72 24.70 -23.30
C HIS A 251 -8.58 24.07 -22.20
N GLU A 252 -9.88 24.20 -22.34
CA GLU A 252 -10.89 23.53 -21.51
C GLU A 252 -11.94 22.87 -22.41
N TYR A 253 -12.25 21.61 -22.16
CA TYR A 253 -13.32 20.92 -22.89
C TYR A 253 -13.92 19.79 -22.00
N ALA A 254 -15.22 19.85 -21.79
CA ALA A 254 -15.94 18.97 -20.88
C ALA A 254 -15.30 19.00 -19.47
N SER A 255 -14.88 17.85 -18.96
CA SER A 255 -14.17 17.74 -17.67
C SER A 255 -12.65 17.90 -17.78
N ASN A 256 -12.11 18.07 -19.00
CA ASN A 256 -10.67 18.18 -19.21
C ASN A 256 -10.20 19.63 -19.15
N ILE A 257 -9.11 19.85 -18.43
CA ILE A 257 -8.38 21.12 -18.43
C ILE A 257 -6.93 20.87 -18.86
N VAL A 258 -6.47 21.65 -19.85
CA VAL A 258 -5.11 21.58 -20.40
C VAL A 258 -4.30 22.75 -19.88
N ILE A 259 -3.18 22.48 -19.25
CA ILE A 259 -2.34 23.51 -18.61
C ILE A 259 -0.93 23.43 -19.18
N ALA A 260 -0.37 24.60 -19.52
CA ALA A 260 0.98 24.73 -20.01
C ALA A 260 2.01 24.50 -18.90
N CYS A 261 2.98 23.61 -19.18
CA CYS A 261 4.08 23.26 -18.28
C CYS A 261 5.41 23.76 -18.89
N LYS A 262 6.51 23.53 -18.21
CA LYS A 262 7.85 23.95 -18.63
C LYS A 262 8.22 23.54 -20.07
N ASP A 263 7.84 22.34 -20.48
CA ASP A 263 8.29 21.72 -21.74
C ASP A 263 7.15 21.00 -22.47
N GLY A 264 5.88 21.30 -22.13
CA GLY A 264 4.71 20.71 -22.76
C GLY A 264 3.43 20.99 -22.02
N PHE A 265 2.51 20.04 -22.04
CA PHE A 265 1.18 20.21 -21.46
C PHE A 265 0.83 19.07 -20.50
N VAL A 266 0.04 19.39 -19.48
CA VAL A 266 -0.66 18.42 -18.65
C VAL A 266 -2.16 18.57 -18.83
N VAL A 267 -2.87 17.46 -18.83
CA VAL A 267 -4.34 17.40 -18.80
C VAL A 267 -4.78 16.81 -17.48
N PHE A 268 -5.68 17.47 -16.79
CA PHE A 268 -6.45 16.87 -15.71
C PHE A 268 -7.81 16.44 -16.25
N ASN A 269 -8.17 15.17 -16.07
CA ASN A 269 -9.42 14.58 -16.57
C ASN A 269 -10.34 14.06 -15.45
N ASP A 270 -9.80 13.85 -14.24
CA ASP A 270 -10.56 13.61 -13.00
C ASP A 270 -10.00 14.56 -11.93
N TRP A 271 -10.67 15.66 -11.72
CA TRP A 271 -10.25 16.73 -10.85
C TRP A 271 -11.42 17.60 -10.39
N GLN A 272 -11.21 18.35 -9.32
CA GLN A 272 -12.18 19.32 -8.81
C GLN A 272 -11.48 20.47 -8.08
N PHE A 273 -12.07 21.67 -8.10
CA PHE A 273 -11.63 22.73 -7.22
C PHE A 273 -12.01 22.41 -5.77
N VAL A 274 -11.11 22.78 -4.85
CA VAL A 274 -11.42 22.73 -3.42
C VAL A 274 -12.44 23.83 -3.14
N GLN A 275 -13.58 23.46 -2.54
CA GLN A 275 -14.56 24.42 -2.05
C GLN A 275 -14.08 24.97 -0.70
N ASP A 276 -14.15 26.29 -0.53
CA ASP A 276 -13.83 26.98 0.73
C ASP A 276 -14.77 26.59 1.88
#